data_5cae268feff7340d46f204d97a33651c
#
_entry.id   5cae268feff7340d46f204d97a33651c
#
_cell.length_a   1.000
_cell.length_b   1.000
_cell.length_c   1.000
_cell.angle_alpha   90.00
_cell.angle_beta   90.00
_cell.angle_gamma   90.00
#
_symmetry.space_group_name_H-M   'P 1'
#
loop_
_entity.id
_entity.type
_entity.pdbx_description
1 polymer ?
#
loop_
_entity_poly.entity_id
_entity_poly.type
_entity_poly.pdbx_seq_one_letter_code
_entity_poly.pdbx_strand_id
1 'polypeptide(L)'
;EYEAFRNLDWLDAGIDHRTRYELRNDDIRRNQVLTDHQFLLRTRAYIGIRNILDPFRMAVEFQDSRGYNSHFPKDNRDWNPFELIQTYGELYFKDALGKDDLGNSRPLRIRGGRMSWEAVDRRLLGNNQWRNTTNNFEGFRVTFGQESNDWELDAWGMQPVIRNINEFDGRSKDQWFYGAVGHWRKWSDVMTIQPYFMG
;
A
#
# COMPACT_ATOMS: atom_id res chain seq x y z
N GLU A 1 14.33 19.18 -2.45
CA GLU A 1 13.90 19.05 -1.04
C GLU A 1 14.09 20.41 -0.37
N TYR A 2 13.02 20.97 0.20
CA TYR A 2 13.11 22.22 0.96
C TYR A 2 13.81 21.92 2.29
N GLU A 3 14.90 22.64 2.61
CA GLU A 3 15.67 22.47 3.85
C GLU A 3 14.83 22.54 5.13
N ALA A 4 13.73 23.28 5.09
CA ALA A 4 12.79 23.42 6.23
C ALA A 4 12.16 22.09 6.69
N PHE A 5 12.05 21.08 5.81
CA PHE A 5 11.45 19.78 6.13
C PHE A 5 12.49 18.68 6.41
N ARG A 6 13.77 18.94 6.15
CA ARG A 6 14.86 17.97 6.26
C ARG A 6 15.15 17.52 7.71
N ASN A 7 14.78 18.33 8.67
CA ASN A 7 15.06 18.10 10.10
C ASN A 7 13.83 17.72 10.92
N LEU A 8 12.68 17.45 10.25
CA LEU A 8 11.45 17.04 10.94
C LEU A 8 11.39 15.49 10.95
N ASP A 9 11.94 14.87 11.97
CA ASP A 9 11.92 13.42 12.17
C ASP A 9 10.54 12.86 12.53
N TRP A 10 9.60 13.74 12.88
CA TRP A 10 8.23 13.39 13.24
C TRP A 10 7.20 13.52 12.10
N LEU A 11 7.53 14.29 11.05
CA LEU A 11 6.65 14.51 9.89
C LEU A 11 7.22 13.83 8.66
N ASP A 12 6.37 13.03 8.01
CA ASP A 12 6.65 12.42 6.71
C ASP A 12 5.61 12.94 5.72
N ALA A 13 6.03 13.67 4.71
CA ALA A 13 5.14 14.27 3.72
C ALA A 13 5.70 14.15 2.32
N GLY A 14 4.85 13.85 1.35
CA GLY A 14 5.26 13.68 -0.03
C GLY A 14 4.14 13.91 -1.02
N ILE A 15 4.52 14.32 -2.22
CA ILE A 15 3.64 14.42 -3.39
C ILE A 15 4.29 13.64 -4.53
N ASP A 16 3.51 12.76 -5.13
CA ASP A 16 3.85 12.03 -6.37
C ASP A 16 2.89 12.44 -7.46
N HIS A 17 3.42 12.90 -8.59
CA HIS A 17 2.62 13.18 -9.78
C HIS A 17 3.14 12.39 -10.97
N ARG A 18 2.24 11.71 -11.66
CA ARG A 18 2.57 10.93 -12.85
C ARG A 18 1.64 11.29 -14.00
N THR A 19 2.23 11.66 -15.13
CA THR A 19 1.57 11.77 -16.42
C THR A 19 2.04 10.62 -17.31
N ARG A 20 1.12 9.92 -17.96
CA ARG A 20 1.43 8.80 -18.83
C ARG A 20 0.55 8.82 -20.06
N TYR A 21 1.15 8.66 -21.22
CA TYR A 21 0.44 8.36 -22.47
C TYR A 21 0.47 6.87 -22.72
N GLU A 22 -0.68 6.28 -23.03
CA GLU A 22 -0.79 4.88 -23.41
C GLU A 22 -1.49 4.74 -24.77
N LEU A 23 -0.86 3.95 -25.63
CA LEU A 23 -1.47 3.38 -26.82
C LEU A 23 -1.85 1.94 -26.49
N ARG A 24 -3.13 1.62 -26.56
CA ARG A 24 -3.65 0.26 -26.34
C ARG A 24 -4.29 -0.22 -27.64
N ASN A 25 -3.88 -1.39 -28.08
CA ASN A 25 -4.48 -2.04 -29.23
C ASN A 25 -5.07 -3.37 -28.77
N ASP A 26 -6.38 -3.57 -29.00
CA ASP A 26 -7.12 -4.77 -28.66
C ASP A 26 -6.86 -5.23 -27.20
N ASP A 27 -7.21 -4.38 -26.22
CA ASP A 27 -6.99 -4.69 -24.79
C ASP A 27 -7.93 -5.81 -24.34
N ILE A 28 -7.47 -7.05 -24.47
CA ILE A 28 -8.19 -8.26 -24.09
C ILE A 28 -8.62 -8.23 -22.61
N ARG A 29 -7.81 -7.63 -21.74
CA ARG A 29 -8.13 -7.56 -20.29
C ARG A 29 -9.34 -6.68 -19.97
N ARG A 30 -9.73 -5.83 -20.94
CA ARG A 30 -10.87 -4.92 -20.80
C ARG A 30 -11.99 -5.24 -21.80
N ASN A 31 -11.82 -6.29 -22.59
CA ASN A 31 -12.72 -6.65 -23.68
C ASN A 31 -12.94 -5.47 -24.65
N GLN A 32 -11.86 -4.74 -24.95
CA GLN A 32 -11.84 -3.60 -25.87
C GLN A 32 -11.15 -4.01 -27.15
N VAL A 33 -11.86 -3.92 -28.25
CA VAL A 33 -11.35 -4.14 -29.61
C VAL A 33 -11.15 -2.77 -30.25
N LEU A 34 -10.06 -2.55 -30.97
CA LEU A 34 -9.60 -1.32 -31.59
C LEU A 34 -8.46 -0.64 -30.79
N THR A 35 -7.86 0.34 -31.44
CA THR A 35 -6.79 1.15 -30.87
C THR A 35 -7.37 2.30 -30.04
N ASP A 36 -6.92 2.41 -28.81
CA ASP A 36 -7.26 3.49 -27.88
C ASP A 36 -6.02 4.33 -27.55
N HIS A 37 -6.21 5.63 -27.48
CA HIS A 37 -5.17 6.60 -27.13
C HIS A 37 -5.59 7.35 -25.89
N GLN A 38 -4.86 7.18 -24.78
CA GLN A 38 -5.27 7.85 -23.56
C GLN A 38 -4.11 8.50 -22.81
N PHE A 39 -4.43 9.63 -22.17
CA PHE A 39 -3.57 10.28 -21.20
C PHE A 39 -4.07 9.95 -19.80
N LEU A 40 -3.18 9.40 -18.99
CA LEU A 40 -3.45 9.03 -17.62
C LEU A 40 -2.69 9.97 -16.69
N LEU A 41 -3.43 10.62 -15.81
CA LEU A 41 -2.89 11.49 -14.76
C LEU A 41 -3.14 10.86 -13.41
N ARG A 42 -2.12 10.85 -12.56
CA ARG A 42 -2.24 10.42 -11.17
C ARG A 42 -1.46 11.36 -10.27
N THR A 43 -2.13 11.93 -9.28
CA THR A 43 -1.51 12.71 -8.22
C THR A 43 -1.79 12.05 -6.89
N ARG A 44 -0.76 11.91 -6.05
CA ARG A 44 -0.86 11.43 -4.67
C ARG A 44 -0.28 12.47 -3.74
N ALA A 45 -0.91 12.63 -2.59
CA ALA A 45 -0.41 13.48 -1.51
C ALA A 45 -0.45 12.67 -0.21
N TYR A 46 0.70 12.49 0.42
CA TYR A 46 0.90 11.71 1.64
C TYR A 46 1.32 12.62 2.79
N ILE A 47 0.75 12.39 3.97
CA ILE A 47 1.16 12.97 5.24
C ILE A 47 1.15 11.87 6.30
N GLY A 48 2.28 11.71 7.02
CA GLY A 48 2.42 10.80 8.14
C GLY A 48 3.01 11.50 9.36
N ILE A 49 2.56 11.10 10.55
CA ILE A 49 3.09 11.56 11.83
C ILE A 49 3.68 10.35 12.56
N ARG A 50 4.92 10.50 12.99
CA ARG A 50 5.68 9.48 13.72
C ARG A 50 6.55 10.12 14.80
N ASN A 51 7.07 9.32 15.73
CA ASN A 51 8.01 9.68 16.79
C ASN A 51 7.49 10.66 17.86
N ILE A 52 6.81 11.74 17.49
CA ILE A 52 6.34 12.77 18.44
C ILE A 52 5.20 12.29 19.37
N LEU A 53 4.41 11.32 18.89
CA LEU A 53 3.28 10.75 19.62
C LEU A 53 3.51 9.26 19.97
N ASP A 54 4.74 8.77 19.87
CA ASP A 54 5.04 7.34 20.14
C ASP A 54 4.44 6.90 21.49
N PRO A 55 3.83 5.72 21.53
CA PRO A 55 3.79 4.67 20.51
C PRO A 55 2.75 4.90 19.38
N PHE A 56 2.00 5.99 19.37
CA PHE A 56 0.95 6.25 18.38
C PHE A 56 1.51 6.97 17.15
N ARG A 57 1.19 6.44 15.97
CA ARG A 57 1.54 6.98 14.66
C ARG A 57 0.31 6.99 13.76
N MET A 58 0.27 7.87 12.79
CA MET A 58 -0.83 7.94 11.83
C MET A 58 -0.34 8.35 10.46
N ALA A 59 -1.08 7.96 9.42
CA ALA A 59 -0.84 8.45 8.06
C ALA A 59 -2.13 8.58 7.28
N VAL A 60 -2.13 9.54 6.34
CA VAL A 60 -3.20 9.78 5.39
C VAL A 60 -2.57 9.97 4.00
N GLU A 61 -3.13 9.34 2.99
CA GLU A 61 -2.74 9.52 1.59
C GLU A 61 -3.97 9.65 0.69
N PHE A 62 -4.03 10.76 -0.02
CA PHE A 62 -5.02 11.03 -1.06
C PHE A 62 -4.46 10.68 -2.43
N GLN A 63 -5.34 10.26 -3.34
CA GLN A 63 -5.03 10.03 -4.73
C GLN A 63 -6.11 10.63 -5.62
N ASP A 64 -5.70 11.31 -6.67
CA ASP A 64 -6.56 11.71 -7.78
C ASP A 64 -6.07 11.01 -9.05
N SER A 65 -6.93 10.22 -9.68
CA SER A 65 -6.63 9.44 -10.88
C SER A 65 -7.61 9.74 -11.98
N ARG A 66 -7.12 10.23 -13.12
CA ARG A 66 -7.94 10.62 -14.26
C ARG A 66 -7.38 10.08 -15.56
N GLY A 67 -8.27 9.73 -16.48
CA GLY A 67 -7.95 9.35 -17.85
C GLY A 67 -8.68 10.23 -18.86
N TYR A 68 -7.99 10.66 -19.91
CA TYR A 68 -8.52 11.52 -20.96
C TYR A 68 -8.25 10.91 -22.33
N ASN A 69 -9.06 11.30 -23.31
CA ASN A 69 -8.98 10.89 -24.73
C ASN A 69 -9.20 9.38 -25.00
N SER A 70 -9.77 8.64 -24.06
CA SER A 70 -10.19 7.27 -24.35
C SER A 70 -11.48 7.27 -25.16
N HIS A 71 -11.58 6.39 -26.16
CA HIS A 71 -12.81 6.10 -26.88
C HIS A 71 -13.79 5.24 -26.11
N PHE A 72 -13.30 4.61 -25.03
CA PHE A 72 -14.10 3.71 -24.20
C PHE A 72 -14.65 4.41 -22.95
N PRO A 73 -15.72 3.88 -22.36
CA PRO A 73 -16.24 4.37 -21.09
C PRO A 73 -15.18 4.39 -19.98
N LYS A 74 -15.36 5.28 -19.01
CA LYS A 74 -14.49 5.35 -17.84
C LYS A 74 -14.45 4.01 -17.12
N ASP A 75 -13.25 3.56 -16.78
CA ASP A 75 -12.99 2.31 -16.06
C ASP A 75 -12.35 2.64 -14.70
N ASN A 76 -12.79 1.99 -13.64
CA ASN A 76 -12.28 2.17 -12.28
C ASN A 76 -10.81 1.76 -12.10
N ARG A 77 -10.16 1.22 -13.12
CA ARG A 77 -8.72 0.98 -13.18
C ARG A 77 -7.92 2.20 -13.59
N ASP A 78 -8.55 3.17 -14.27
CA ASP A 78 -7.89 4.38 -14.78
C ASP A 78 -8.49 5.66 -14.22
N TRP A 79 -9.75 5.61 -13.78
CA TRP A 79 -10.50 6.73 -13.26
C TRP A 79 -10.95 6.48 -11.83
N ASN A 80 -10.45 7.28 -10.90
CA ASN A 80 -10.85 7.33 -9.49
C ASN A 80 -10.46 8.70 -8.93
N PRO A 81 -11.29 9.74 -9.11
CA PRO A 81 -10.94 11.10 -8.75
C PRO A 81 -11.09 11.30 -7.24
N PHE A 82 -10.10 11.96 -6.65
CA PHE A 82 -10.09 12.43 -5.27
C PHE A 82 -10.46 11.36 -4.23
N GLU A 83 -9.64 10.35 -4.12
CA GLU A 83 -9.89 9.21 -3.23
C GLU A 83 -8.87 9.13 -2.09
N LEU A 84 -9.33 8.62 -0.95
CA LEU A 84 -8.51 8.34 0.23
C LEU A 84 -7.98 6.91 0.13
N ILE A 85 -6.73 6.75 -0.31
CA ILE A 85 -6.14 5.42 -0.52
C ILE A 85 -5.48 4.85 0.72
N GLN A 86 -5.02 5.70 1.65
CA GLN A 86 -4.56 5.28 2.96
C GLN A 86 -5.06 6.23 4.04
N THR A 87 -5.54 5.68 5.13
CA THR A 87 -5.82 6.37 6.38
C THR A 87 -5.79 5.34 7.51
N TYR A 88 -4.74 5.37 8.30
CA TYR A 88 -4.57 4.41 9.38
C TYR A 88 -3.94 5.03 10.61
N GLY A 89 -4.26 4.45 11.77
CA GLY A 89 -3.52 4.60 12.99
C GLY A 89 -2.61 3.38 13.22
N GLU A 90 -1.46 3.60 13.81
CA GLU A 90 -0.49 2.55 14.13
C GLU A 90 0.00 2.72 15.56
N LEU A 91 0.07 1.61 16.30
CA LEU A 91 0.82 1.50 17.54
C LEU A 91 2.20 0.88 17.23
N TYR A 92 3.25 1.57 17.61
CA TYR A 92 4.63 1.19 17.35
C TYR A 92 5.41 1.03 18.66
N PHE A 93 5.88 -0.17 18.94
CA PHE A 93 6.69 -0.50 20.11
C PHE A 93 8.06 -0.97 19.64
N LYS A 94 9.07 -0.10 19.74
CA LYS A 94 10.39 -0.28 19.13
C LYS A 94 11.10 -1.58 19.51
N ASP A 95 11.14 -1.90 20.80
CA ASP A 95 11.90 -3.04 21.34
C ASP A 95 10.99 -4.09 21.99
N ALA A 96 9.73 -4.19 21.54
CA ALA A 96 8.72 -5.08 22.14
C ALA A 96 9.17 -6.55 22.21
N LEU A 97 9.95 -7.01 21.23
CA LEU A 97 10.46 -8.38 21.10
C LEU A 97 11.98 -8.45 21.35
N GLY A 98 12.54 -7.45 22.04
CA GLY A 98 13.98 -7.35 22.29
C GLY A 98 14.79 -6.95 21.04
N LYS A 99 16.03 -7.42 21.01
CA LYS A 99 16.95 -7.18 19.88
C LYS A 99 17.41 -8.50 19.27
N ASP A 100 17.81 -8.45 18.00
CA ASP A 100 18.44 -9.59 17.33
C ASP A 100 19.95 -9.69 17.69
N ASP A 101 20.61 -10.74 17.17
CA ASP A 101 22.02 -11.00 17.43
C ASP A 101 22.94 -9.88 16.85
N LEU A 102 22.46 -9.08 15.92
CA LEU A 102 23.17 -7.93 15.34
C LEU A 102 22.90 -6.62 16.10
N GLY A 103 22.04 -6.65 17.12
CA GLY A 103 21.65 -5.50 17.92
C GLY A 103 20.49 -4.67 17.33
N ASN A 104 19.86 -5.10 16.25
CA ASN A 104 18.71 -4.43 15.69
C ASN A 104 17.46 -4.63 16.54
N SER A 105 16.69 -3.59 16.76
CA SER A 105 15.41 -3.66 17.47
C SER A 105 14.43 -4.57 16.73
N ARG A 106 13.65 -5.35 17.49
CA ARG A 106 12.51 -6.13 16.99
C ARG A 106 11.21 -5.44 17.41
N PRO A 107 10.67 -4.57 16.55
CA PRO A 107 9.45 -3.85 16.89
C PRO A 107 8.20 -4.71 16.77
N LEU A 108 7.18 -4.29 17.51
CA LEU A 108 5.80 -4.70 17.29
C LEU A 108 5.05 -3.51 16.70
N ARG A 109 4.36 -3.71 15.58
CA ARG A 109 3.48 -2.73 14.94
C ARG A 109 2.07 -3.29 14.85
N ILE A 110 1.09 -2.52 15.31
CA ILE A 110 -0.33 -2.84 15.17
C ILE A 110 -0.97 -1.69 14.42
N ARG A 111 -1.42 -1.94 13.20
CA ARG A 111 -2.01 -0.94 12.31
C ARG A 111 -3.47 -1.26 12.09
N GLY A 112 -4.33 -0.24 12.17
CA GLY A 112 -5.75 -0.33 11.88
C GLY A 112 -6.22 0.81 10.99
N GLY A 113 -7.08 0.51 10.01
CA GLY A 113 -7.64 1.46 9.08
C GLY A 113 -7.49 1.03 7.62
N ARG A 114 -7.53 2.01 6.71
CA ARG A 114 -7.35 1.77 5.27
C ARG A 114 -5.87 1.86 4.91
N MET A 115 -5.37 0.88 4.20
CA MET A 115 -3.95 0.80 3.84
C MET A 115 -3.73 0.16 2.47
N SER A 116 -2.67 0.62 1.80
CA SER A 116 -2.12 0.00 0.59
C SER A 116 -0.79 -0.65 0.97
N TRP A 117 -0.64 -1.94 0.71
CA TRP A 117 0.58 -2.66 1.03
C TRP A 117 0.80 -3.84 0.08
N GLU A 118 1.99 -4.40 0.12
CA GLU A 118 2.43 -5.48 -0.73
C GLU A 118 2.97 -6.62 0.12
N ALA A 119 2.75 -7.86 -0.31
CA ALA A 119 3.30 -9.04 0.32
C ALA A 119 3.84 -10.01 -0.72
N VAL A 120 4.92 -10.74 -0.33
CA VAL A 120 5.55 -11.80 -1.13
C VAL A 120 5.93 -11.28 -2.52
N ASP A 121 6.74 -10.22 -2.57
CA ASP A 121 7.24 -9.58 -3.80
C ASP A 121 6.13 -9.26 -4.82
N ARG A 122 4.95 -8.83 -4.36
CA ARG A 122 3.76 -8.51 -5.17
C ARG A 122 3.12 -9.71 -5.89
N ARG A 123 3.59 -10.94 -5.64
CA ARG A 123 3.07 -12.14 -6.31
C ARG A 123 1.68 -12.51 -5.84
N LEU A 124 1.41 -12.28 -4.56
CA LEU A 124 0.13 -12.62 -3.93
C LEU A 124 -0.69 -11.36 -3.63
N LEU A 125 -0.03 -10.31 -3.17
CA LEU A 125 -0.64 -9.06 -2.80
C LEU A 125 0.17 -7.90 -3.34
N GLY A 126 -0.46 -7.06 -4.16
CA GLY A 126 0.20 -5.89 -4.73
C GLY A 126 -0.74 -4.69 -4.83
N ASN A 127 -0.20 -3.51 -4.56
CA ASN A 127 -0.90 -2.23 -4.69
C ASN A 127 -1.06 -1.77 -6.13
N ASN A 128 -0.48 -2.50 -7.08
CA ASN A 128 -0.62 -2.30 -8.50
C ASN A 128 -0.10 -0.94 -9.00
N GLN A 129 1.16 -0.64 -8.73
CA GLN A 129 1.82 0.64 -9.09
C GLN A 129 1.69 1.04 -10.57
N TRP A 130 1.60 0.06 -11.48
CA TRP A 130 1.44 0.33 -12.90
C TRP A 130 0.08 0.94 -13.24
N ARG A 131 -1.00 0.49 -12.62
CA ARG A 131 -2.34 1.05 -12.85
C ARG A 131 -2.39 2.54 -12.49
N ASN A 132 -3.40 3.22 -12.99
CA ASN A 132 -3.65 4.60 -12.60
C ASN A 132 -4.25 4.68 -11.20
N THR A 133 -5.02 3.68 -10.82
CA THR A 133 -5.64 3.54 -9.49
C THR A 133 -4.89 2.52 -8.63
N THR A 134 -5.08 2.56 -7.32
CA THR A 134 -4.39 1.72 -6.34
C THR A 134 -5.33 0.65 -5.77
N ASN A 135 -4.79 -0.54 -5.48
CA ASN A 135 -5.49 -1.52 -4.65
C ASN A 135 -5.21 -1.20 -3.19
N ASN A 136 -6.25 -1.15 -2.39
CA ASN A 136 -6.18 -0.89 -0.95
C ASN A 136 -7.16 -1.78 -0.19
N PHE A 137 -6.92 -1.88 1.11
CA PHE A 137 -7.64 -2.76 2.01
C PHE A 137 -8.00 -1.99 3.27
N GLU A 138 -9.07 -2.37 3.94
CA GLU A 138 -9.49 -1.79 5.21
C GLU A 138 -9.58 -2.87 6.27
N GLY A 139 -8.89 -2.70 7.40
CA GLY A 139 -8.84 -3.69 8.46
C GLY A 139 -7.64 -3.52 9.38
N PHE A 140 -7.06 -4.64 9.81
CA PHE A 140 -5.94 -4.68 10.75
C PHE A 140 -4.76 -5.44 10.19
N ARG A 141 -3.55 -4.96 10.53
CA ARG A 141 -2.27 -5.62 10.26
C ARG A 141 -1.41 -5.56 11.51
N VAL A 142 -0.81 -6.68 11.84
CA VAL A 142 0.14 -6.80 12.94
C VAL A 142 1.47 -7.29 12.37
N THR A 143 2.55 -6.55 12.63
CA THR A 143 3.89 -6.91 12.18
C THR A 143 4.79 -7.11 13.39
N PHE A 144 5.43 -8.26 13.46
CA PHE A 144 6.44 -8.61 14.44
C PHE A 144 7.82 -8.57 13.77
N GLY A 145 8.73 -7.77 14.31
CA GLY A 145 10.05 -7.57 13.71
C GLY A 145 10.03 -6.56 12.56
N GLN A 146 11.10 -6.56 11.77
CA GLN A 146 11.30 -5.70 10.62
C GLN A 146 12.27 -6.35 9.63
N GLU A 147 12.39 -5.79 8.43
CA GLU A 147 13.20 -6.33 7.33
C GLU A 147 14.68 -6.55 7.69
N SER A 148 15.25 -5.71 8.57
CA SER A 148 16.64 -5.86 9.05
C SER A 148 16.84 -6.98 10.07
N ASN A 149 15.77 -7.60 10.58
CA ASN A 149 15.89 -8.68 11.53
C ASN A 149 16.09 -10.05 10.85
N ASP A 150 16.58 -10.99 11.63
CA ASP A 150 16.76 -12.40 11.26
C ASP A 150 15.42 -13.09 10.90
N TRP A 151 14.31 -12.59 11.45
CA TRP A 151 12.95 -13.00 11.10
C TRP A 151 11.96 -11.84 11.21
N GLU A 152 10.87 -11.95 10.49
CA GLU A 152 9.74 -11.04 10.52
C GLU A 152 8.44 -11.84 10.30
N LEU A 153 7.37 -11.45 10.94
CA LEU A 153 6.04 -12.03 10.75
C LEU A 153 5.01 -10.93 10.55
N ASP A 154 4.29 -10.99 9.45
CA ASP A 154 3.10 -10.18 9.19
C ASP A 154 1.85 -11.03 9.29
N ALA A 155 0.83 -10.52 9.97
CA ALA A 155 -0.50 -11.11 10.01
C ALA A 155 -1.55 -10.02 9.77
N TRP A 156 -2.64 -10.37 9.08
CA TRP A 156 -3.69 -9.42 8.72
C TRP A 156 -5.08 -10.03 8.66
N GLY A 157 -6.08 -9.16 8.84
CA GLY A 157 -7.49 -9.43 8.59
C GLY A 157 -8.12 -8.16 8.01
N MET A 158 -8.50 -8.19 6.73
CA MET A 158 -8.88 -7.01 5.97
C MET A 158 -10.03 -7.29 5.01
N GLN A 159 -10.69 -6.24 4.59
CA GLN A 159 -11.68 -6.24 3.52
C GLN A 159 -11.12 -5.47 2.32
N PRO A 160 -11.22 -6.00 1.08
CA PRO A 160 -10.84 -5.25 -0.11
C PRO A 160 -11.68 -3.98 -0.25
N VAL A 161 -11.07 -2.89 -0.68
CA VAL A 161 -11.77 -1.66 -1.02
C VAL A 161 -12.24 -1.74 -2.47
N ILE A 162 -13.54 -1.52 -2.69
CA ILE A 162 -14.18 -1.52 -4.01
C ILE A 162 -14.12 -0.09 -4.55
N ARG A 163 -13.52 0.07 -5.72
CA ARG A 163 -13.39 1.35 -6.38
C ARG A 163 -14.65 1.72 -7.14
N ASN A 164 -15.15 2.91 -6.87
CA ASN A 164 -16.29 3.52 -7.55
C ASN A 164 -15.84 4.73 -8.37
N ILE A 165 -16.45 4.92 -9.55
CA ILE A 165 -16.12 6.05 -10.45
C ILE A 165 -16.83 7.35 -10.06
N ASN A 166 -17.94 7.27 -9.35
CA ASN A 166 -18.82 8.41 -9.05
C ASN A 166 -19.01 8.67 -7.55
N GLU A 167 -18.51 7.79 -6.70
CA GLU A 167 -18.67 7.84 -5.25
C GLU A 167 -17.34 7.50 -4.58
N PHE A 168 -17.19 7.84 -3.31
CA PHE A 168 -16.06 7.41 -2.51
C PHE A 168 -15.96 5.89 -2.44
N ASP A 169 -14.75 5.39 -2.52
CA ASP A 169 -14.44 3.98 -2.41
C ASP A 169 -14.85 3.43 -1.04
N GLY A 170 -15.54 2.31 -1.04
CA GLY A 170 -16.00 1.63 0.16
C GLY A 170 -15.40 0.24 0.31
N ARG A 171 -15.28 -0.25 1.54
CA ARG A 171 -14.88 -1.64 1.77
C ARG A 171 -15.97 -2.62 1.29
N SER A 172 -15.54 -3.77 0.78
CA SER A 172 -16.45 -4.90 0.53
C SER A 172 -17.04 -5.38 1.85
N LYS A 173 -18.36 -5.56 1.92
CA LYS A 173 -19.02 -6.07 3.12
C LYS A 173 -19.03 -7.61 3.18
N ASP A 174 -18.85 -8.25 2.02
CA ASP A 174 -19.05 -9.69 1.84
C ASP A 174 -17.73 -10.46 1.73
N GLN A 175 -16.61 -9.75 1.58
CA GLN A 175 -15.30 -10.37 1.37
C GLN A 175 -14.36 -10.03 2.51
N TRP A 176 -13.82 -11.05 3.14
CA TRP A 176 -12.71 -10.96 4.06
C TRP A 176 -11.48 -11.60 3.42
N PHE A 177 -10.35 -10.97 3.65
CA PHE A 177 -9.05 -11.45 3.25
C PHE A 177 -8.16 -11.46 4.48
N TYR A 178 -7.69 -12.61 4.87
CA TYR A 178 -6.87 -12.78 6.08
C TYR A 178 -5.70 -13.71 5.81
N GLY A 179 -4.65 -13.57 6.59
CA GLY A 179 -3.49 -14.41 6.42
C GLY A 179 -2.32 -13.99 7.29
N ALA A 180 -1.23 -14.70 7.09
CA ALA A 180 0.07 -14.41 7.67
C ALA A 180 1.19 -14.79 6.70
N VAL A 181 2.30 -14.05 6.75
CA VAL A 181 3.55 -14.36 6.05
C VAL A 181 4.72 -14.17 6.99
N GLY A 182 5.56 -15.18 7.06
CA GLY A 182 6.83 -15.14 7.78
C GLY A 182 7.99 -14.90 6.81
N HIS A 183 9.03 -14.24 7.27
CA HIS A 183 10.32 -14.12 6.58
C HIS A 183 11.40 -14.63 7.49
N TRP A 184 11.99 -15.75 7.18
CA TRP A 184 13.06 -16.33 7.98
C TRP A 184 14.37 -16.25 7.22
N ARG A 185 15.29 -15.40 7.71
CA ARG A 185 16.55 -15.03 7.06
C ARG A 185 17.78 -15.67 7.74
N LYS A 186 17.67 -16.02 9.02
CA LYS A 186 18.79 -16.50 9.86
C LYS A 186 19.40 -17.82 9.40
N TRP A 187 18.68 -18.64 8.65
CA TRP A 187 19.13 -19.98 8.29
C TRP A 187 20.16 -20.00 7.15
N SER A 188 20.24 -18.95 6.33
CA SER A 188 21.13 -18.88 5.16
C SER A 188 21.39 -17.41 4.79
N ASP A 189 22.64 -17.12 4.40
CA ASP A 189 23.06 -15.79 3.93
C ASP A 189 22.57 -15.45 2.50
N VAL A 190 22.09 -16.45 1.76
CA VAL A 190 21.69 -16.29 0.35
C VAL A 190 20.24 -16.62 0.08
N MET A 191 19.53 -17.21 1.02
CA MET A 191 18.13 -17.62 0.84
C MET A 191 17.27 -17.20 2.01
N THR A 192 16.06 -16.69 1.71
CA THR A 192 15.01 -16.42 2.69
C THR A 192 13.86 -17.39 2.50
N ILE A 193 13.43 -18.04 3.58
CA ILE A 193 12.21 -18.85 3.58
C ILE A 193 11.04 -17.96 3.92
N GLN A 194 9.99 -18.03 3.10
CA GLN A 194 8.77 -17.22 3.27
C GLN A 194 7.53 -18.13 3.36
N PRO A 195 7.30 -18.79 4.52
CA PRO A 195 6.06 -19.50 4.74
C PRO A 195 4.89 -18.53 4.78
N TYR A 196 3.78 -18.88 4.16
CA TYR A 196 2.58 -18.05 4.19
C TYR A 196 1.31 -18.90 4.26
N PHE A 197 0.26 -18.28 4.80
CA PHE A 197 -1.10 -18.76 4.80
C PHE A 197 -2.04 -17.63 4.40
N MET A 198 -3.03 -17.91 3.56
CA MET A 198 -4.04 -16.95 3.14
C MET A 198 -5.41 -17.62 2.97
N GLY A 199 -6.48 -16.91 3.33
CA GLY A 199 -7.87 -17.32 3.18
C GLY A 199 -8.82 -16.14 3.01
#